data_6e01dc5a865931aec53c7315485ce609
#
_entry.id   6e01dc5a865931aec53c7315485ce609
#
_cell.length_a   1.000
_cell.length_b   1.000
_cell.length_c   1.000
_cell.angle_alpha   90.00
_cell.angle_beta   90.00
_cell.angle_gamma   90.00
#
_symmetry.space_group_name_H-M   'P 1'
#
loop_
_entity.id
_entity.type
_entity.pdbx_description
1 polymer ?
#
loop_
_entity_poly.entity_id
_entity_poly.type
_entity_poly.pdbx_seq_one_letter_code
_entity_poly.pdbx_strand_id
1 'polypeptide(L)'
;MKISQSLIRNYPRLMIVAVIALFTSMESLAQVPIIQPGAPGQPSRQISVEEASDLAGLQVTEADIKFMQGMISHHAQAIEMSALVDSRSSRETMQLMAQRISLSQEDEIAMMQDWLEARDLDVPSQDAHHEESFMPMPGMLSDEEFAALEDADGYDFDTQFLQYMIDHHEGAIEMVDNLLDQRGSAQDSVLYAFT
;
A
#
# COMPACT_ATOMS: atom_id res chain seq x y z
N MET A 1 43.18 58.73 -44.20
CA MET A 1 41.97 58.07 -44.71
C MET A 1 41.06 57.75 -43.52
N LYS A 2 39.99 58.54 -43.30
CA LYS A 2 39.10 58.45 -42.16
C LYS A 2 37.97 57.45 -42.49
N ILE A 3 37.92 56.33 -41.88
CA ILE A 3 36.81 55.38 -41.97
C ILE A 3 35.79 55.70 -40.87
N SER A 4 34.58 55.97 -41.30
CA SER A 4 33.45 56.46 -40.52
C SER A 4 32.97 55.45 -39.48
N GLN A 5 32.92 55.93 -38.23
CA GLN A 5 32.38 55.15 -37.06
C GLN A 5 30.87 55.34 -36.90
N SER A 6 30.04 55.00 -37.86
CA SER A 6 28.61 55.27 -37.75
C SER A 6 27.68 54.08 -37.95
N LEU A 7 28.16 52.85 -37.86
CA LEU A 7 27.34 51.66 -38.17
C LEU A 7 27.15 50.61 -37.04
N ILE A 8 27.59 50.91 -35.81
CA ILE A 8 27.43 49.91 -34.70
C ILE A 8 26.64 50.51 -33.55
N ARG A 9 25.47 51.06 -33.77
CA ARG A 9 24.67 51.60 -32.67
C ARG A 9 23.20 51.17 -32.58
N ASN A 10 22.74 50.27 -33.45
CA ASN A 10 21.32 49.92 -33.50
C ASN A 10 20.98 48.43 -33.37
N TYR A 11 21.97 47.53 -33.18
CA TYR A 11 21.68 46.08 -33.08
C TYR A 11 21.42 45.50 -31.71
N PRO A 12 21.84 46.08 -30.54
CA PRO A 12 21.62 45.41 -29.27
C PRO A 12 20.17 45.46 -28.75
N ARG A 13 19.35 46.41 -29.22
CA ARG A 13 17.95 46.53 -28.73
C ARG A 13 16.95 45.62 -29.44
N LEU A 14 17.18 45.22 -30.66
CA LEU A 14 16.31 44.27 -31.38
C LEU A 14 16.52 42.82 -30.95
N MET A 15 17.74 42.44 -30.59
CA MET A 15 18.07 41.07 -30.15
C MET A 15 17.52 40.77 -28.74
N ILE A 16 17.44 41.76 -27.87
CA ILE A 16 16.90 41.58 -26.50
C ILE A 16 15.37 41.39 -26.52
N VAL A 17 14.66 42.05 -27.45
CA VAL A 17 13.22 41.91 -27.60
C VAL A 17 12.84 40.55 -28.20
N ALA A 18 13.67 40.03 -29.13
CA ALA A 18 13.43 38.72 -29.75
C ALA A 18 13.67 37.54 -28.78
N VAL A 19 14.63 37.66 -27.86
CA VAL A 19 14.91 36.61 -26.83
C VAL A 19 13.86 36.61 -25.75
N ILE A 20 13.27 37.75 -25.37
CA ILE A 20 12.19 37.82 -24.37
C ILE A 20 10.87 37.26 -24.91
N ALA A 21 10.61 37.40 -26.24
CA ALA A 21 9.41 36.84 -26.85
C ALA A 21 9.42 35.30 -27.05
N LEU A 22 10.60 34.66 -26.97
CA LEU A 22 10.72 33.19 -27.06
C LEU A 22 10.50 32.45 -25.76
N PHE A 23 10.44 33.14 -24.62
CA PHE A 23 10.26 32.50 -23.32
C PHE A 23 8.81 32.51 -22.77
N THR A 24 7.84 33.02 -23.53
CA THR A 24 6.44 33.12 -23.08
C THR A 24 5.50 32.08 -23.64
N SER A 25 5.99 31.12 -24.45
CA SER A 25 5.20 29.93 -24.80
C SER A 25 5.59 28.74 -23.90
N MET A 26 5.42 28.87 -22.59
CA MET A 26 5.15 27.69 -21.77
C MET A 26 3.76 27.20 -22.20
N GLU A 27 3.74 26.22 -23.10
CA GLU A 27 2.54 25.44 -23.35
C GLU A 27 2.08 24.90 -22.01
N SER A 28 0.94 25.40 -21.56
CA SER A 28 0.20 24.80 -20.45
C SER A 28 -0.07 23.37 -20.89
N LEU A 29 0.69 22.41 -20.35
CA LEU A 29 0.35 21.00 -20.47
C LEU A 29 -1.08 20.90 -19.99
N ALA A 30 -2.02 20.65 -20.89
CA ALA A 30 -3.42 20.49 -20.54
C ALA A 30 -3.52 19.34 -19.55
N GLN A 31 -3.68 19.69 -18.28
CA GLN A 31 -3.84 18.72 -17.21
C GLN A 31 -5.14 17.96 -17.49
N VAL A 32 -5.05 16.64 -17.58
CA VAL A 32 -6.25 15.81 -17.78
C VAL A 32 -7.23 16.11 -16.65
N PRO A 33 -8.49 16.48 -16.93
CA PRO A 33 -9.44 16.81 -15.90
C PRO A 33 -9.74 15.61 -15.03
N ILE A 34 -9.65 15.77 -13.71
CA ILE A 34 -10.09 14.79 -12.74
C ILE A 34 -11.60 14.95 -12.56
N ILE A 35 -12.35 13.89 -12.83
CA ILE A 35 -13.81 13.90 -12.73
C ILE A 35 -14.24 13.08 -11.51
N GLN A 36 -14.88 13.73 -10.58
CA GLN A 36 -15.56 13.08 -9.45
C GLN A 36 -16.98 12.67 -9.87
N PRO A 37 -17.32 11.38 -9.86
CA PRO A 37 -18.69 10.94 -10.10
C PRO A 37 -19.66 11.53 -9.07
N GLY A 38 -20.85 11.93 -9.51
CA GLY A 38 -21.92 12.32 -8.60
C GLY A 38 -22.61 11.10 -7.98
N ALA A 39 -23.29 11.30 -6.86
CA ALA A 39 -24.20 10.29 -6.31
C ALA A 39 -25.30 9.92 -7.32
N PRO A 40 -25.98 8.78 -7.20
CA PRO A 40 -27.06 8.39 -8.10
C PRO A 40 -28.07 9.52 -8.31
N GLY A 41 -28.23 9.96 -9.57
CA GLY A 41 -29.09 11.09 -9.94
C GLY A 41 -28.46 12.47 -9.83
N GLN A 42 -27.20 12.58 -9.45
CA GLN A 42 -26.44 13.83 -9.42
C GLN A 42 -25.41 13.89 -10.55
N PRO A 43 -25.13 15.07 -11.12
CA PRO A 43 -24.11 15.21 -12.17
C PRO A 43 -22.69 15.01 -11.59
N SER A 44 -21.80 14.47 -12.42
CA SER A 44 -20.37 14.46 -12.12
C SER A 44 -19.80 15.87 -12.12
N ARG A 45 -18.77 16.15 -11.32
CA ARG A 45 -18.06 17.44 -11.28
C ARG A 45 -16.57 17.27 -11.56
N GLN A 46 -15.96 18.27 -12.15
CA GLN A 46 -14.51 18.36 -12.26
C GLN A 46 -13.95 18.91 -10.94
N ILE A 47 -12.87 18.29 -10.45
CA ILE A 47 -12.17 18.67 -9.23
C ILE A 47 -10.70 18.98 -9.53
N SER A 48 -10.04 19.74 -8.67
CA SER A 48 -8.62 20.01 -8.73
C SER A 48 -7.80 18.80 -8.21
N VAL A 49 -6.47 18.83 -8.45
CA VAL A 49 -5.55 17.84 -7.88
C VAL A 49 -5.54 17.93 -6.34
N GLU A 50 -5.59 19.16 -5.81
CA GLU A 50 -5.64 19.41 -4.38
C GLU A 50 -6.93 18.84 -3.77
N GLU A 51 -8.09 19.06 -4.42
CA GLU A 51 -9.36 18.48 -3.99
C GLU A 51 -9.37 16.95 -4.10
N ALA A 52 -8.76 16.40 -5.15
CA ALA A 52 -8.62 14.94 -5.32
C ALA A 52 -7.68 14.31 -4.28
N SER A 53 -6.73 15.09 -3.76
CA SER A 53 -5.77 14.67 -2.74
C SER A 53 -6.22 15.04 -1.32
N ASP A 54 -7.33 15.76 -1.17
CA ASP A 54 -7.87 16.11 0.14
C ASP A 54 -8.63 14.91 0.73
N LEU A 55 -7.95 14.21 1.61
CA LEU A 55 -8.49 13.07 2.34
C LEU A 55 -9.31 13.48 3.58
N ALA A 56 -9.42 14.79 3.88
CA ALA A 56 -10.15 15.28 5.06
C ALA A 56 -11.65 14.96 5.03
N GLY A 57 -12.20 14.60 3.86
CA GLY A 57 -13.58 14.14 3.72
C GLY A 57 -13.78 12.64 3.81
N LEU A 58 -12.71 11.85 3.79
CA LEU A 58 -12.75 10.39 3.96
C LEU A 58 -12.79 10.09 5.46
N GLN A 59 -13.94 9.61 5.91
CA GLN A 59 -14.07 9.17 7.29
C GLN A 59 -13.50 7.76 7.40
N VAL A 60 -12.32 7.67 8.01
CA VAL A 60 -11.79 6.38 8.46
C VAL A 60 -12.66 5.88 9.61
N THR A 61 -13.19 4.69 9.47
CA THR A 61 -14.03 4.07 10.49
C THR A 61 -13.19 3.31 11.53
N GLU A 62 -13.79 3.02 12.68
CA GLU A 62 -13.15 2.14 13.66
C GLU A 62 -12.90 0.72 13.09
N ALA A 63 -13.75 0.28 12.16
CA ALA A 63 -13.56 -1.00 11.47
C ALA A 63 -12.31 -0.98 10.57
N ASP A 64 -12.08 0.13 9.85
CA ASP A 64 -10.88 0.29 9.02
C ASP A 64 -9.59 0.24 9.87
N ILE A 65 -9.61 0.93 11.01
CA ILE A 65 -8.45 0.95 11.93
C ILE A 65 -8.17 -0.45 12.48
N LYS A 66 -9.20 -1.13 12.99
CA LYS A 66 -9.06 -2.49 13.53
C LYS A 66 -8.61 -3.50 12.48
N PHE A 67 -9.09 -3.35 11.25
CA PHE A 67 -8.67 -4.19 10.13
C PHE A 67 -7.18 -4.01 9.85
N MET A 68 -6.70 -2.77 9.69
CA MET A 68 -5.30 -2.49 9.43
C MET A 68 -4.39 -2.95 10.58
N GLN A 69 -4.80 -2.69 11.82
CA GLN A 69 -4.06 -3.14 13.00
C GLN A 69 -4.01 -4.66 13.12
N GLY A 70 -5.14 -5.33 12.92
CA GLY A 70 -5.22 -6.78 12.98
C GLY A 70 -4.43 -7.45 11.87
N MET A 71 -4.51 -6.95 10.65
CA MET A 71 -3.83 -7.53 9.50
C MET A 71 -2.29 -7.45 9.61
N ILE A 72 -1.74 -6.47 10.34
CA ILE A 72 -0.30 -6.43 10.65
C ILE A 72 0.14 -7.68 11.41
N SER A 73 -0.57 -8.03 12.48
CA SER A 73 -0.26 -9.22 13.29
C SER A 73 -0.56 -10.53 12.54
N HIS A 74 -1.61 -10.53 11.72
CA HIS A 74 -1.95 -11.66 10.86
C HIS A 74 -0.82 -11.94 9.85
N HIS A 75 -0.34 -10.93 9.15
CA HIS A 75 0.77 -11.05 8.20
C HIS A 75 2.09 -11.44 8.87
N ALA A 76 2.35 -10.95 10.07
CA ALA A 76 3.54 -11.32 10.82
C ALA A 76 3.62 -12.83 11.07
N GLN A 77 2.49 -13.48 11.43
CA GLN A 77 2.47 -14.93 11.60
C GLN A 77 2.78 -15.69 10.29
N ALA A 78 2.31 -15.20 9.13
CA ALA A 78 2.66 -15.80 7.84
C ALA A 78 4.17 -15.71 7.53
N ILE A 79 4.82 -14.60 7.92
CA ILE A 79 6.28 -14.46 7.81
C ILE A 79 6.99 -15.45 8.71
N GLU A 80 6.55 -15.64 9.95
CA GLU A 80 7.12 -16.62 10.87
C GLU A 80 6.97 -18.05 10.36
N MET A 81 5.81 -18.43 9.87
CA MET A 81 5.61 -19.72 9.20
C MET A 81 6.57 -19.91 8.02
N SER A 82 6.71 -18.87 7.19
CA SER A 82 7.58 -18.88 6.02
C SER A 82 9.07 -19.01 6.39
N ALA A 83 9.49 -18.44 7.51
CA ALA A 83 10.88 -18.54 7.99
C ALA A 83 11.28 -19.97 8.38
N LEU A 84 10.34 -20.84 8.72
CA LEU A 84 10.62 -22.25 9.03
C LEU A 84 11.05 -23.05 7.79
N VAL A 85 10.63 -22.65 6.59
CA VAL A 85 10.81 -23.41 5.35
C VAL A 85 12.28 -23.71 5.05
N ASP A 86 13.18 -22.76 5.26
CA ASP A 86 14.61 -22.94 4.96
C ASP A 86 15.25 -24.08 5.76
N SER A 87 14.80 -24.32 7.00
CA SER A 87 15.35 -25.36 7.87
C SER A 87 14.57 -26.68 7.80
N ARG A 88 13.30 -26.65 7.36
CA ARG A 88 12.38 -27.80 7.40
C ARG A 88 12.10 -28.42 6.03
N SER A 89 12.29 -27.69 4.93
CA SER A 89 12.07 -28.19 3.57
C SER A 89 13.34 -28.15 2.73
N SER A 90 13.65 -29.25 2.08
CA SER A 90 14.73 -29.31 1.09
C SER A 90 14.27 -28.97 -0.35
N ARG A 91 13.01 -28.65 -0.54
CA ARG A 91 12.42 -28.39 -1.86
C ARG A 91 12.57 -26.94 -2.25
N GLU A 92 13.36 -26.67 -3.29
CA GLU A 92 13.60 -25.33 -3.83
C GLU A 92 12.29 -24.58 -4.13
N THR A 93 11.25 -25.27 -4.63
CA THR A 93 9.97 -24.66 -4.91
C THR A 93 9.26 -24.13 -3.66
N MET A 94 9.43 -24.81 -2.52
CA MET A 94 8.90 -24.35 -1.23
C MET A 94 9.66 -23.12 -0.74
N GLN A 95 10.99 -23.15 -0.83
CA GLN A 95 11.84 -22.01 -0.43
C GLN A 95 11.53 -20.77 -1.26
N LEU A 96 11.40 -20.90 -2.59
CA LEU A 96 11.03 -19.78 -3.47
C LEU A 96 9.62 -19.24 -3.18
N MET A 97 8.68 -20.11 -2.83
CA MET A 97 7.32 -19.70 -2.46
C MET A 97 7.34 -18.94 -1.13
N ALA A 98 7.99 -19.47 -0.11
CA ALA A 98 8.10 -18.84 1.20
C ALA A 98 8.77 -17.46 1.11
N GLN A 99 9.85 -17.33 0.33
CA GLN A 99 10.49 -16.03 0.08
C GLN A 99 9.53 -15.01 -0.54
N ARG A 100 8.70 -15.41 -1.51
CA ARG A 100 7.71 -14.52 -2.13
C ARG A 100 6.63 -14.10 -1.15
N ILE A 101 6.15 -15.04 -0.32
CA ILE A 101 5.18 -14.74 0.73
C ILE A 101 5.78 -13.73 1.71
N SER A 102 6.99 -13.98 2.24
CA SER A 102 7.64 -13.06 3.18
C SER A 102 7.81 -11.66 2.60
N LEU A 103 8.32 -11.53 1.37
CA LEU A 103 8.51 -10.23 0.73
C LEU A 103 7.18 -9.47 0.53
N SER A 104 6.12 -10.16 0.07
CA SER A 104 4.81 -9.52 -0.11
C SER A 104 4.23 -9.08 1.23
N GLN A 105 4.29 -9.94 2.24
CA GLN A 105 3.74 -9.67 3.57
C GLN A 105 4.50 -8.55 4.29
N GLU A 106 5.83 -8.48 4.14
CA GLU A 106 6.65 -7.37 4.67
C GLU A 106 6.28 -6.02 4.04
N ASP A 107 6.12 -5.97 2.71
CA ASP A 107 5.71 -4.77 2.00
C ASP A 107 4.30 -4.32 2.41
N GLU A 108 3.38 -5.26 2.60
CA GLU A 108 2.01 -5.00 3.03
C GLU A 108 1.94 -4.53 4.49
N ILE A 109 2.74 -5.11 5.39
CA ILE A 109 2.88 -4.62 6.78
C ILE A 109 3.38 -3.17 6.77
N ALA A 110 4.44 -2.87 6.00
CA ALA A 110 4.97 -1.52 5.93
C ALA A 110 3.92 -0.52 5.43
N MET A 111 3.14 -0.88 4.41
CA MET A 111 2.06 -0.05 3.90
C MET A 111 0.97 0.20 4.95
N MET A 112 0.58 -0.82 5.74
CA MET A 112 -0.41 -0.68 6.80
C MET A 112 0.11 0.20 7.95
N GLN A 113 1.38 0.03 8.34
CA GLN A 113 2.04 0.88 9.33
C GLN A 113 2.07 2.34 8.88
N ASP A 114 2.53 2.62 7.65
CA ASP A 114 2.54 3.96 7.07
C ASP A 114 1.12 4.58 7.03
N TRP A 115 0.11 3.77 6.73
CA TRP A 115 -1.29 4.22 6.69
C TRP A 115 -1.80 4.63 8.08
N LEU A 116 -1.47 3.87 9.12
CA LEU A 116 -1.82 4.19 10.52
C LEU A 116 -1.04 5.42 11.02
N GLU A 117 0.27 5.46 10.80
CA GLU A 117 1.14 6.57 11.21
C GLU A 117 0.73 7.90 10.58
N ALA A 118 0.39 7.90 9.28
CA ALA A 118 -0.07 9.10 8.58
C ALA A 118 -1.37 9.70 9.16
N ARG A 119 -2.04 8.96 10.04
CA ARG A 119 -3.30 9.36 10.70
C ARG A 119 -3.18 9.53 12.21
N ASP A 120 -1.95 9.51 12.73
CA ASP A 120 -1.66 9.55 14.17
C ASP A 120 -2.41 8.44 14.96
N LEU A 121 -2.54 7.25 14.34
CA LEU A 121 -3.18 6.07 14.94
C LEU A 121 -2.14 5.11 15.52
N ASP A 122 -2.54 4.34 16.54
CA ASP A 122 -1.67 3.35 17.16
C ASP A 122 -1.26 2.26 16.16
N VAL A 123 0.06 2.00 16.07
CA VAL A 123 0.63 0.93 15.26
C VAL A 123 0.99 -0.23 16.20
N PRO A 124 0.35 -1.40 16.06
CA PRO A 124 0.67 -2.57 16.88
C PRO A 124 2.06 -3.12 16.56
N SER A 125 2.67 -3.78 17.54
CA SER A 125 3.86 -4.60 17.28
C SER A 125 3.50 -5.76 16.34
N GLN A 126 4.43 -6.14 15.48
CA GLN A 126 4.27 -7.34 14.67
C GLN A 126 4.16 -8.59 15.56
N ASP A 127 4.85 -8.61 16.70
CA ASP A 127 4.82 -9.71 17.67
C ASP A 127 3.58 -9.68 18.59
N ALA A 128 2.62 -8.80 18.36
CA ALA A 128 1.44 -8.66 19.21
C ALA A 128 0.61 -9.96 19.31
N HIS A 129 0.69 -10.82 18.30
CA HIS A 129 0.00 -12.12 18.30
C HIS A 129 0.58 -13.14 19.29
N HIS A 130 1.76 -12.89 19.87
CA HIS A 130 2.35 -13.68 20.95
C HIS A 130 1.93 -13.21 22.36
N GLU A 131 1.17 -12.13 22.47
CA GLU A 131 0.70 -11.62 23.75
C GLU A 131 -0.45 -12.46 24.28
N GLU A 132 -0.45 -12.77 25.60
CA GLU A 132 -1.50 -13.56 26.27
C GLU A 132 -2.93 -12.94 26.08
N SER A 133 -3.00 -11.64 25.87
CA SER A 133 -4.25 -10.90 25.64
C SER A 133 -4.72 -10.88 24.18
N PHE A 134 -3.91 -11.41 23.25
CA PHE A 134 -4.25 -11.40 21.83
C PHE A 134 -5.42 -12.33 21.52
N MET A 135 -6.35 -11.83 20.73
CA MET A 135 -7.46 -12.65 20.23
C MET A 135 -7.14 -13.10 18.80
N PRO A 136 -6.97 -14.41 18.58
CA PRO A 136 -6.67 -14.92 17.24
C PRO A 136 -7.73 -14.48 16.22
N MET A 137 -7.26 -14.09 15.03
CA MET A 137 -8.11 -13.74 13.91
C MET A 137 -8.38 -14.96 13.03
N PRO A 138 -9.37 -14.91 12.13
CA PRO A 138 -9.68 -16.00 11.22
C PRO A 138 -8.43 -16.51 10.50
N GLY A 139 -8.25 -17.80 10.42
CA GLY A 139 -7.14 -18.45 9.70
C GLY A 139 -5.80 -18.45 10.42
N MET A 140 -5.61 -17.71 11.51
CA MET A 140 -4.37 -17.77 12.28
C MET A 140 -4.20 -19.11 12.96
N LEU A 141 -2.96 -19.59 12.98
CA LEU A 141 -2.58 -20.78 13.72
C LEU A 141 -2.66 -20.51 15.24
N SER A 142 -3.17 -21.47 15.96
CA SER A 142 -2.99 -21.54 17.42
C SER A 142 -1.54 -21.90 17.77
N ASP A 143 -1.14 -21.64 19.02
CA ASP A 143 0.18 -22.03 19.54
C ASP A 143 0.46 -23.52 19.35
N GLU A 144 -0.56 -24.37 19.49
CA GLU A 144 -0.44 -25.83 19.32
C GLU A 144 -0.19 -26.20 17.84
N GLU A 145 -0.87 -25.57 16.91
CA GLU A 145 -0.68 -25.77 15.47
C GLU A 145 0.67 -25.23 15.00
N PHE A 146 1.08 -24.07 15.52
CA PHE A 146 2.39 -23.51 15.20
C PHE A 146 3.53 -24.41 15.71
N ALA A 147 3.43 -24.89 16.96
CA ALA A 147 4.39 -25.85 17.52
C ALA A 147 4.44 -27.17 16.71
N ALA A 148 3.27 -27.65 16.26
CA ALA A 148 3.21 -28.85 15.42
C ALA A 148 3.92 -28.64 14.05
N LEU A 149 3.80 -27.43 13.47
CA LEU A 149 4.49 -27.06 12.25
C LEU A 149 6.01 -26.95 12.48
N GLU A 150 6.43 -26.39 13.62
CA GLU A 150 7.85 -26.31 14.00
C GLU A 150 8.52 -27.69 14.16
N ASP A 151 7.77 -28.66 14.69
CA ASP A 151 8.27 -30.02 14.94
C ASP A 151 8.29 -30.90 13.66
N ALA A 152 7.56 -30.51 12.62
CA ALA A 152 7.50 -31.26 11.36
C ALA A 152 8.73 -31.02 10.48
N ASP A 153 9.08 -32.03 9.66
CA ASP A 153 10.19 -31.96 8.71
C ASP A 153 9.80 -32.58 7.34
N GLY A 154 10.51 -32.14 6.30
CA GLY A 154 10.44 -32.72 4.95
C GLY A 154 9.02 -32.67 4.36
N TYR A 155 8.51 -33.83 3.92
CA TYR A 155 7.21 -33.91 3.27
C TYR A 155 6.03 -33.57 4.20
N ASP A 156 6.13 -33.96 5.45
CA ASP A 156 5.07 -33.68 6.45
C ASP A 156 5.02 -32.19 6.76
N PHE A 157 6.18 -31.55 6.91
CA PHE A 157 6.26 -30.09 7.02
C PHE A 157 5.67 -29.40 5.79
N ASP A 158 6.09 -29.79 4.57
CA ASP A 158 5.61 -29.18 3.33
C ASP A 158 4.08 -29.23 3.24
N THR A 159 3.49 -30.37 3.61
CA THR A 159 2.04 -30.57 3.56
C THR A 159 1.32 -29.70 4.58
N GLN A 160 1.80 -29.65 5.83
CA GLN A 160 1.20 -28.85 6.89
C GLN A 160 1.35 -27.35 6.58
N PHE A 161 2.54 -26.91 6.16
CA PHE A 161 2.79 -25.53 5.78
C PHE A 161 1.83 -25.05 4.69
N LEU A 162 1.66 -25.85 3.63
CA LEU A 162 0.74 -25.50 2.55
C LEU A 162 -0.72 -25.42 3.01
N GLN A 163 -1.16 -26.38 3.84
CA GLN A 163 -2.53 -26.37 4.36
C GLN A 163 -2.74 -25.16 5.26
N TYR A 164 -1.89 -24.94 6.22
CA TYR A 164 -2.00 -23.82 7.14
C TYR A 164 -1.90 -22.47 6.42
N MET A 165 -1.04 -22.33 5.41
CA MET A 165 -0.93 -21.11 4.63
C MET A 165 -2.18 -20.84 3.79
N ILE A 166 -2.84 -21.89 3.28
CA ILE A 166 -4.15 -21.77 2.61
C ILE A 166 -5.21 -21.29 3.60
N ASP A 167 -5.34 -21.96 4.75
CA ASP A 167 -6.33 -21.63 5.77
C ASP A 167 -6.11 -20.20 6.31
N HIS A 168 -4.85 -19.79 6.44
CA HIS A 168 -4.44 -18.45 6.84
C HIS A 168 -4.89 -17.38 5.81
N HIS A 169 -4.69 -17.62 4.53
CA HIS A 169 -5.13 -16.70 3.48
C HIS A 169 -6.67 -16.68 3.33
N GLU A 170 -7.34 -17.82 3.51
CA GLU A 170 -8.81 -17.84 3.57
C GLU A 170 -9.33 -17.01 4.73
N GLY A 171 -8.64 -17.03 5.88
CA GLY A 171 -8.93 -16.17 7.02
C GLY A 171 -8.75 -14.68 6.71
N ALA A 172 -7.71 -14.31 5.96
CA ALA A 172 -7.52 -12.93 5.51
C ALA A 172 -8.69 -12.45 4.62
N ILE A 173 -9.15 -13.31 3.71
CA ILE A 173 -10.32 -13.01 2.86
C ILE A 173 -11.58 -12.82 3.72
N GLU A 174 -11.78 -13.65 4.74
CA GLU A 174 -12.89 -13.48 5.69
C GLU A 174 -12.79 -12.13 6.43
N MET A 175 -11.59 -11.70 6.82
CA MET A 175 -11.40 -10.40 7.44
C MET A 175 -11.76 -9.24 6.49
N VAL A 176 -11.43 -9.36 5.19
CA VAL A 176 -11.82 -8.40 4.15
C VAL A 176 -13.34 -8.37 3.99
N ASP A 177 -13.98 -9.52 3.87
CA ASP A 177 -15.44 -9.61 3.74
C ASP A 177 -16.14 -8.97 4.95
N ASN A 178 -15.66 -9.27 6.16
CA ASN A 178 -16.17 -8.69 7.40
C ASN A 178 -15.98 -7.15 7.45
N LEU A 179 -14.89 -6.62 6.91
CA LEU A 179 -14.68 -5.18 6.77
C LEU A 179 -15.68 -4.56 5.81
N LEU A 180 -15.82 -5.13 4.61
CA LEU A 180 -16.69 -4.61 3.56
C LEU A 180 -18.17 -4.64 3.94
N ASP A 181 -18.58 -5.54 4.82
CA ASP A 181 -19.92 -5.60 5.38
C ASP A 181 -20.22 -4.46 6.39
N GLN A 182 -19.18 -3.76 6.87
CA GLN A 182 -19.37 -2.62 7.78
C GLN A 182 -19.76 -1.36 6.99
N ARG A 183 -20.79 -0.69 7.45
CA ARG A 183 -21.28 0.52 6.77
C ARG A 183 -20.24 1.65 6.82
N GLY A 184 -19.80 2.09 5.66
CA GLY A 184 -18.89 3.22 5.51
C GLY A 184 -17.42 2.88 5.64
N SER A 185 -17.07 1.59 5.80
CA SER A 185 -15.69 1.11 5.77
C SER A 185 -15.11 1.11 4.35
N ALA A 186 -13.80 0.92 4.26
CA ALA A 186 -13.04 0.76 3.02
C ALA A 186 -13.27 1.87 1.99
N GLN A 187 -13.52 3.11 2.44
CA GLN A 187 -13.68 4.26 1.54
C GLN A 187 -12.35 4.97 1.24
N ASP A 188 -11.34 4.72 2.04
CA ASP A 188 -9.98 5.17 1.77
C ASP A 188 -9.39 4.39 0.59
N SER A 189 -8.76 5.10 -0.36
CA SER A 189 -8.28 4.49 -1.59
C SER A 189 -7.13 3.50 -1.39
N VAL A 190 -6.27 3.73 -0.38
CA VAL A 190 -5.15 2.83 -0.05
C VAL A 190 -5.70 1.57 0.58
N LEU A 191 -6.59 1.71 1.57
CA LEU A 191 -7.23 0.58 2.22
C LEU A 191 -8.06 -0.24 1.23
N TYR A 192 -8.86 0.41 0.39
CA TYR A 192 -9.67 -0.29 -0.62
C TYR A 192 -8.81 -1.04 -1.66
N ALA A 193 -7.69 -0.49 -2.06
CA ALA A 193 -6.78 -1.16 -3.00
C ALA A 193 -6.07 -2.37 -2.37
N PHE A 194 -5.97 -2.40 -1.05
CA PHE A 194 -5.41 -3.51 -0.28
C PHE A 194 -6.46 -4.64 -0.06
N THR A 195 -7.75 -4.31 0.02
CA THR A 195 -8.84 -5.30 0.17
C THR A 195 -9.25 -5.92 -1.15
#